data_5168858ea9ed44f13ff7b04631ba9294
#
_entry.id   5168858ea9ed44f13ff7b04631ba9294
#
_cell.length_a   1.000
_cell.length_b   1.000
_cell.length_c   1.000
_cell.angle_alpha   90.00
_cell.angle_beta   90.00
_cell.angle_gamma   90.00
#
_symmetry.space_group_name_H-M   'P 1'
#
loop_
_entity.id
_entity.type
_entity.pdbx_description
1 polymer ?
#
loop_
_entity_poly.entity_id
_entity_poly.type
_entity_poly.pdbx_seq_one_letter_code
_entity_poly.pdbx_strand_id
1 'polypeptide(L)'
;MLFVAPLHASLSVGQIYALNFVDVDGHTLSTADGHISVVVLATTADSEKARAVGDRAPEYCLGNPSCRMITVVNFARKDILLGRRIATMLVRRRLNEEAKRLQPRYDAKKITRNAREDVFAVADFDGTVSSQLGGQPEATDFRVFVFGKDGELRKQWDNVPAADDLAAILK
;
A
#
# COMPACT_ATOMS: atom_id res chain seq x y z
N MET A 1 -29.49 26.86 3.83
CA MET A 1 -28.99 25.56 3.41
C MET A 1 -27.49 25.56 3.65
N LEU A 2 -27.01 25.01 4.78
CA LEU A 2 -25.58 24.93 5.09
C LEU A 2 -25.01 23.70 4.38
N PHE A 3 -24.13 23.94 3.39
CA PHE A 3 -23.29 22.91 2.82
C PHE A 3 -22.23 22.53 3.86
N VAL A 4 -22.41 21.42 4.56
CA VAL A 4 -21.34 20.79 5.32
C VAL A 4 -20.46 20.08 4.30
N ALA A 5 -19.35 20.68 3.94
CA ALA A 5 -18.29 19.99 3.19
C ALA A 5 -17.81 18.82 4.07
N PRO A 6 -17.65 17.60 3.53
CA PRO A 6 -17.08 16.52 4.29
C PRO A 6 -15.66 16.92 4.68
N LEU A 7 -15.41 17.06 5.98
CA LEU A 7 -14.05 17.15 6.50
C LEU A 7 -13.38 15.80 6.16
N HIS A 8 -12.49 15.82 5.17
CA HIS A 8 -11.57 14.73 4.95
C HIS A 8 -10.60 14.75 6.14
N ALA A 9 -10.93 13.98 7.17
CA ALA A 9 -10.10 13.90 8.35
C ALA A 9 -8.79 13.18 7.94
N SER A 10 -7.68 13.89 7.99
CA SER A 10 -6.36 13.28 7.89
C SER A 10 -6.19 12.25 9.01
N LEU A 11 -5.59 11.09 8.68
CA LEU A 11 -5.30 10.08 9.69
C LEU A 11 -4.32 10.64 10.71
N SER A 12 -4.54 10.30 11.99
CA SER A 12 -3.70 10.75 13.11
C SER A 12 -2.90 9.58 13.67
N VAL A 13 -1.61 9.77 13.86
CA VAL A 13 -0.71 8.79 14.49
C VAL A 13 -1.20 8.48 15.91
N GLY A 14 -1.16 7.21 16.31
CA GLY A 14 -1.65 6.73 17.61
C GLY A 14 -3.15 6.40 17.64
N GLN A 15 -3.88 6.61 16.54
CA GLN A 15 -5.29 6.22 16.43
C GLN A 15 -5.44 4.89 15.69
N ILE A 16 -6.49 4.13 16.05
CA ILE A 16 -6.80 2.83 15.45
C ILE A 16 -7.76 3.03 14.28
N TYR A 17 -7.43 2.41 13.14
CA TYR A 17 -8.22 2.46 11.90
C TYR A 17 -8.38 1.04 11.32
N ALA A 18 -9.61 0.56 11.23
CA ALA A 18 -9.95 -0.69 10.55
C ALA A 18 -10.34 -0.40 9.10
N LEU A 19 -9.35 -0.06 8.27
CA LEU A 19 -9.56 0.22 6.85
C LEU A 19 -9.60 -1.10 6.08
N ASN A 20 -10.58 -1.25 5.18
CA ASN A 20 -10.76 -2.45 4.39
C ASN A 20 -10.51 -2.15 2.90
N PHE A 21 -9.76 -3.03 2.25
CA PHE A 21 -9.41 -2.94 0.84
C PHE A 21 -9.72 -4.24 0.13
N VAL A 22 -9.99 -4.17 -1.16
CA VAL A 22 -10.02 -5.34 -2.04
C VAL A 22 -8.88 -5.18 -3.04
N ASP A 23 -7.96 -6.15 -3.06
CA ASP A 23 -6.83 -6.12 -3.95
C ASP A 23 -7.21 -6.50 -5.40
N VAL A 24 -6.26 -6.38 -6.33
CA VAL A 24 -6.49 -6.70 -7.75
C VAL A 24 -6.72 -8.18 -8.01
N ASP A 25 -6.46 -9.06 -7.05
CA ASP A 25 -6.70 -10.50 -7.13
C ASP A 25 -8.00 -10.91 -6.42
N GLY A 26 -8.71 -9.95 -5.78
CA GLY A 26 -9.98 -10.16 -5.11
C GLY A 26 -9.87 -10.53 -3.63
N HIS A 27 -8.68 -10.42 -3.03
CA HIS A 27 -8.52 -10.66 -1.60
C HIS A 27 -8.98 -9.44 -0.79
N THR A 28 -9.70 -9.71 0.29
CA THR A 28 -10.04 -8.67 1.27
C THR A 28 -8.87 -8.51 2.25
N LEU A 29 -8.38 -7.30 2.39
CA LEU A 29 -7.30 -6.90 3.29
C LEU A 29 -7.83 -5.89 4.30
N SER A 30 -7.37 -5.93 5.55
CA SER A 30 -7.73 -4.95 6.57
C SER A 30 -6.50 -4.48 7.32
N THR A 31 -6.42 -3.20 7.68
CA THR A 31 -5.31 -2.69 8.52
C THR A 31 -5.35 -3.25 9.94
N ALA A 32 -6.46 -3.85 10.38
CA ALA A 32 -6.67 -4.36 11.74
C ALA A 32 -6.93 -5.89 11.78
N ASP A 33 -6.27 -6.66 10.90
CA ASP A 33 -6.46 -8.12 10.77
C ASP A 33 -5.28 -8.96 11.31
N GLY A 34 -4.47 -8.39 12.18
CA GLY A 34 -3.35 -9.08 12.81
C GLY A 34 -2.01 -8.95 12.08
N HIS A 35 -1.97 -8.18 10.98
CA HIS A 35 -0.73 -7.92 10.24
C HIS A 35 -0.18 -6.52 10.52
N ILE A 36 1.14 -6.39 10.58
CA ILE A 36 1.78 -5.09 10.43
C ILE A 36 1.72 -4.76 8.93
N SER A 37 1.05 -3.66 8.59
CA SER A 37 0.80 -3.29 7.19
C SER A 37 1.53 -2.00 6.82
N VAL A 38 2.40 -2.08 5.81
CA VAL A 38 2.94 -0.89 5.13
C VAL A 38 2.00 -0.59 3.98
N VAL A 39 1.30 0.53 4.03
CA VAL A 39 0.37 0.97 2.98
C VAL A 39 1.00 2.13 2.23
N VAL A 40 1.18 1.98 0.93
CA VAL A 40 1.73 3.01 0.04
C VAL A 40 0.62 3.54 -0.84
N LEU A 41 0.25 4.80 -0.65
CA LEU A 41 -0.64 5.52 -1.55
C LEU A 41 0.21 6.16 -2.66
N ALA A 42 -0.08 5.84 -3.91
CA ALA A 42 0.71 6.26 -5.05
C ALA A 42 -0.18 6.48 -6.28
N THR A 43 0.31 7.26 -7.22
CA THR A 43 -0.22 7.32 -8.59
C THR A 43 0.56 6.38 -9.52
N THR A 44 0.14 6.24 -10.76
CA THR A 44 0.89 5.48 -11.76
C THR A 44 2.28 6.07 -12.05
N ALA A 45 2.49 7.37 -11.78
CA ALA A 45 3.77 8.06 -11.94
C ALA A 45 4.76 7.78 -10.79
N ASP A 46 4.27 7.32 -9.63
CA ASP A 46 5.08 7.09 -8.43
C ASP A 46 5.60 5.65 -8.30
N SER A 47 5.58 4.87 -9.38
CA SER A 47 5.97 3.45 -9.35
C SER A 47 7.38 3.22 -8.78
N GLU A 48 8.34 4.10 -9.11
CA GLU A 48 9.70 4.01 -8.59
C GLU A 48 9.79 4.33 -7.10
N LYS A 49 8.99 5.29 -6.62
CA LYS A 49 8.90 5.59 -5.19
C LYS A 49 8.28 4.42 -4.41
N ALA A 50 7.20 3.83 -4.93
CA ALA A 50 6.57 2.67 -4.31
C ALA A 50 7.55 1.48 -4.24
N ARG A 51 8.31 1.23 -5.32
CA ARG A 51 9.38 0.23 -5.34
C ARG A 51 10.44 0.52 -4.28
N ALA A 52 10.91 1.78 -4.18
CA ALA A 52 11.90 2.18 -3.21
C ALA A 52 11.47 1.94 -1.76
N VAL A 53 10.17 2.05 -1.43
CA VAL A 53 9.63 1.65 -0.11
C VAL A 53 9.80 0.16 0.10
N GLY A 54 9.43 -0.66 -0.88
CA GLY A 54 9.60 -2.12 -0.81
C GLY A 54 11.06 -2.56 -0.64
N ASP A 55 11.99 -1.89 -1.35
CA ASP A 55 13.42 -2.17 -1.27
C ASP A 55 14.02 -1.80 0.11
N ARG A 56 13.41 -0.85 0.81
CA ARG A 56 13.78 -0.42 2.17
C ARG A 56 13.10 -1.22 3.28
N ALA A 57 12.17 -2.11 2.93
CA ALA A 57 11.58 -3.02 3.92
C ALA A 57 12.67 -3.88 4.56
N PRO A 58 12.68 -3.99 5.89
CA PRO A 58 13.72 -4.72 6.59
C PRO A 58 13.64 -6.22 6.27
N GLU A 59 14.80 -6.85 6.28
CA GLU A 59 14.99 -8.25 5.92
C GLU A 59 14.12 -9.23 6.74
N TYR A 60 13.81 -8.90 7.99
CA TYR A 60 12.97 -9.75 8.85
C TYR A 60 11.47 -9.71 8.47
N CYS A 61 11.05 -8.76 7.63
CA CYS A 61 9.72 -8.73 7.06
C CYS A 61 9.58 -9.59 5.80
N LEU A 62 10.70 -9.96 5.13
CA LEU A 62 10.64 -10.80 3.94
C LEU A 62 10.11 -12.20 4.29
N GLY A 63 9.00 -12.58 3.66
CA GLY A 63 8.35 -13.87 3.89
C GLY A 63 7.76 -14.03 5.29
N ASN A 64 7.74 -12.99 6.10
CA ASN A 64 7.11 -13.00 7.41
C ASN A 64 5.60 -12.81 7.27
N PRO A 65 4.79 -13.81 7.65
CA PRO A 65 3.34 -13.74 7.50
C PRO A 65 2.69 -12.63 8.35
N SER A 66 3.42 -12.07 9.32
CA SER A 66 2.92 -10.94 10.13
C SER A 66 3.20 -9.57 9.52
N CYS A 67 4.01 -9.49 8.46
CA CYS A 67 4.33 -8.27 7.74
C CYS A 67 3.76 -8.33 6.33
N ARG A 68 3.23 -7.21 5.84
CA ARG A 68 2.83 -7.10 4.42
C ARG A 68 2.95 -5.68 3.92
N MET A 69 3.06 -5.55 2.61
CA MET A 69 3.03 -4.27 1.92
C MET A 69 1.84 -4.23 0.95
N ILE A 70 1.07 -3.16 1.00
CA ILE A 70 -0.10 -2.92 0.16
C ILE A 70 0.15 -1.62 -0.61
N THR A 71 0.17 -1.69 -1.93
CA THR A 71 0.27 -0.48 -2.77
C THR A 71 -1.12 -0.10 -3.28
N VAL A 72 -1.61 1.06 -2.87
CA VAL A 72 -2.85 1.64 -3.38
C VAL A 72 -2.51 2.55 -4.55
N VAL A 73 -2.94 2.16 -5.75
CA VAL A 73 -2.73 2.93 -6.98
C VAL A 73 -3.98 3.76 -7.26
N ASN A 74 -3.87 5.06 -7.07
CA ASN A 74 -4.96 6.01 -7.32
C ASN A 74 -5.07 6.32 -8.82
N PHE A 75 -6.23 6.01 -9.40
CA PHE A 75 -6.59 6.29 -10.80
C PHE A 75 -7.66 7.39 -10.93
N ALA A 76 -8.15 7.96 -9.82
CA ALA A 76 -9.31 8.85 -9.83
C ALA A 76 -9.16 10.10 -10.74
N ARG A 77 -7.92 10.48 -11.07
CA ARG A 77 -7.60 11.61 -11.98
C ARG A 77 -7.46 11.24 -13.45
N LYS A 78 -7.43 9.97 -13.78
CA LYS A 78 -7.20 9.56 -15.16
C LYS A 78 -8.52 9.16 -15.79
N ASP A 79 -8.89 9.87 -16.85
CA ASP A 79 -9.81 9.31 -17.84
C ASP A 79 -9.19 8.01 -18.33
N ILE A 80 -9.67 6.88 -17.77
CA ILE A 80 -9.12 5.57 -18.10
C ILE A 80 -9.71 5.19 -19.44
N LEU A 81 -9.12 5.70 -20.53
CA LEU A 81 -9.48 5.42 -21.91
C LEU A 81 -9.50 3.91 -22.21
N LEU A 82 -8.70 3.14 -21.50
CA LEU A 82 -8.55 1.70 -21.65
C LEU A 82 -9.49 0.86 -20.77
N GLY A 83 -10.31 1.50 -19.91
CA GLY A 83 -11.23 0.82 -19.00
C GLY A 83 -10.56 0.19 -17.78
N ARG A 84 -11.37 0.01 -16.72
CA ARG A 84 -10.92 -0.51 -15.41
C ARG A 84 -10.28 -1.90 -15.49
N ARG A 85 -10.80 -2.78 -16.37
CA ARG A 85 -10.27 -4.15 -16.53
C ARG A 85 -8.83 -4.15 -17.03
N ILE A 86 -8.50 -3.32 -18.00
CA ILE A 86 -7.15 -3.22 -18.56
C ILE A 86 -6.21 -2.61 -17.54
N ALA A 87 -6.64 -1.54 -16.83
CA ALA A 87 -5.84 -0.95 -15.77
C ALA A 87 -5.53 -1.95 -14.65
N THR A 88 -6.53 -2.73 -14.20
CA THR A 88 -6.34 -3.80 -13.20
C THR A 88 -5.35 -4.86 -13.70
N MET A 89 -5.45 -5.27 -14.97
CA MET A 89 -4.52 -6.23 -15.59
C MET A 89 -3.08 -5.69 -15.61
N LEU A 90 -2.89 -4.40 -15.90
CA LEU A 90 -1.58 -3.76 -15.90
C LEU A 90 -0.98 -3.69 -14.48
N VAL A 91 -1.78 -3.38 -13.47
CA VAL A 91 -1.35 -3.41 -12.06
C VAL A 91 -0.93 -4.82 -11.67
N ARG A 92 -1.75 -5.84 -11.99
CA ARG A 92 -1.42 -7.25 -11.73
C ARG A 92 -0.13 -7.69 -12.41
N ARG A 93 0.08 -7.28 -13.67
CA ARG A 93 1.33 -7.55 -14.39
C ARG A 93 2.54 -6.96 -13.67
N ARG A 94 2.46 -5.70 -13.23
CA ARG A 94 3.53 -5.05 -12.45
C ARG A 94 3.81 -5.78 -11.15
N LEU A 95 2.77 -6.22 -10.41
CA LEU A 95 2.96 -7.03 -9.21
C LEU A 95 3.72 -8.33 -9.49
N ASN A 96 3.41 -9.00 -10.60
CA ASN A 96 4.11 -10.21 -10.99
C ASN A 96 5.59 -9.93 -11.32
N GLU A 97 5.89 -8.80 -11.93
CA GLU A 97 7.27 -8.37 -12.20
C GLU A 97 8.04 -8.04 -10.91
N GLU A 98 7.40 -7.35 -9.96
CA GLU A 98 8.00 -7.07 -8.64
C GLU A 98 8.23 -8.35 -7.84
N ALA A 99 7.29 -9.29 -7.86
CA ALA A 99 7.46 -10.59 -7.23
C ALA A 99 8.64 -11.38 -7.80
N LYS A 100 8.79 -11.39 -9.13
CA LYS A 100 9.94 -12.02 -9.80
C LYS A 100 11.27 -11.38 -9.38
N ARG A 101 11.29 -10.06 -9.16
CA ARG A 101 12.46 -9.33 -8.71
C ARG A 101 12.81 -9.66 -7.25
N LEU A 102 11.79 -9.88 -6.41
CA LEU A 102 11.96 -10.24 -5.00
C LEU A 102 12.34 -11.71 -4.80
N GLN A 103 11.91 -12.62 -5.67
CA GLN A 103 12.10 -14.06 -5.51
C GLN A 103 13.56 -14.47 -5.23
N PRO A 104 14.60 -13.92 -5.89
CA PRO A 104 15.99 -14.25 -5.58
C PRO A 104 16.40 -13.93 -4.14
N ARG A 105 15.80 -12.90 -3.52
CA ARG A 105 16.04 -12.58 -2.09
C ARG A 105 15.41 -13.62 -1.18
N TYR A 106 14.23 -14.14 -1.54
CA TYR A 106 13.56 -15.24 -0.84
C TYR A 106 14.40 -16.52 -0.94
N ASP A 107 14.86 -16.85 -2.14
CA ASP A 107 15.66 -18.05 -2.40
C ASP A 107 16.99 -18.00 -1.62
N ALA A 108 17.68 -16.86 -1.63
CA ALA A 108 18.92 -16.64 -0.88
C ALA A 108 18.74 -16.83 0.64
N LYS A 109 17.55 -16.55 1.17
CA LYS A 109 17.17 -16.73 2.58
C LYS A 109 16.50 -18.06 2.86
N LYS A 110 16.39 -18.94 1.87
CA LYS A 110 15.71 -20.26 1.98
C LYS A 110 14.24 -20.12 2.42
N ILE A 111 13.59 -19.02 2.04
CA ILE A 111 12.15 -18.82 2.25
C ILE A 111 11.42 -19.59 1.14
N THR A 112 10.64 -20.59 1.53
CA THR A 112 9.97 -21.50 0.58
C THR A 112 8.70 -20.90 -0.05
N ARG A 113 8.21 -19.79 0.47
CA ARG A 113 7.04 -19.09 -0.07
C ARG A 113 7.36 -18.40 -1.40
N ASN A 114 6.34 -18.26 -2.23
CA ASN A 114 6.43 -17.45 -3.43
C ASN A 114 6.32 -15.96 -3.04
N ALA A 115 7.27 -15.13 -3.46
CA ALA A 115 7.25 -13.69 -3.17
C ALA A 115 5.95 -13.01 -3.66
N ARG A 116 5.24 -13.59 -4.66
CA ARG A 116 3.96 -13.08 -5.16
C ARG A 116 2.85 -13.10 -4.11
N GLU A 117 2.93 -14.00 -3.13
CA GLU A 117 1.94 -14.13 -2.05
C GLU A 117 2.04 -13.01 -1.00
N ASP A 118 3.15 -12.27 -0.99
CA ASP A 118 3.43 -11.24 0.01
C ASP A 118 3.34 -9.81 -0.56
N VAL A 119 3.03 -9.65 -1.86
CA VAL A 119 2.85 -8.35 -2.50
C VAL A 119 1.40 -8.14 -2.92
N PHE A 120 0.82 -7.02 -2.50
CA PHE A 120 -0.58 -6.68 -2.73
C PHE A 120 -0.71 -5.31 -3.38
N ALA A 121 -1.69 -5.16 -4.28
CA ALA A 121 -2.04 -3.85 -4.82
C ALA A 121 -3.56 -3.67 -4.91
N VAL A 122 -3.99 -2.46 -4.64
CA VAL A 122 -5.37 -2.02 -4.76
C VAL A 122 -5.45 -1.01 -5.91
N ALA A 123 -6.36 -1.21 -6.85
CA ALA A 123 -6.63 -0.26 -7.92
C ALA A 123 -7.81 0.64 -7.50
N ASP A 124 -7.51 1.85 -7.06
CA ASP A 124 -8.51 2.82 -6.60
C ASP A 124 -8.96 3.71 -7.77
N PHE A 125 -10.11 3.36 -8.35
CA PHE A 125 -10.63 4.03 -9.56
C PHE A 125 -11.52 5.25 -9.25
N ASP A 126 -12.12 5.29 -8.09
CA ASP A 126 -13.07 6.31 -7.67
C ASP A 126 -12.54 7.20 -6.53
N GLY A 127 -11.33 6.93 -6.06
CA GLY A 127 -10.71 7.67 -4.96
C GLY A 127 -11.25 7.31 -3.57
N THR A 128 -12.08 6.27 -3.46
CA THR A 128 -12.65 5.86 -2.17
C THR A 128 -11.57 5.43 -1.18
N VAL A 129 -10.62 4.59 -1.63
CA VAL A 129 -9.53 4.10 -0.78
C VAL A 129 -8.56 5.23 -0.44
N SER A 130 -8.22 6.06 -1.43
CA SER A 130 -7.38 7.26 -1.22
C SER A 130 -7.98 8.20 -0.18
N SER A 131 -9.31 8.41 -0.24
CA SER A 131 -10.03 9.24 0.73
C SER A 131 -10.03 8.65 2.14
N GLN A 132 -10.15 7.33 2.28
CA GLN A 132 -10.02 6.64 3.58
C GLN A 132 -8.62 6.83 4.18
N LEU A 133 -7.59 6.92 3.35
CA LEU A 133 -6.22 7.19 3.77
C LEU A 133 -5.95 8.70 3.98
N GLY A 134 -6.98 9.54 4.01
CA GLY A 134 -6.85 10.98 4.20
C GLY A 134 -6.25 11.71 2.99
N GLY A 135 -6.14 11.03 1.85
CA GLY A 135 -5.80 11.65 0.57
C GLY A 135 -7.02 12.36 -0.04
N GLN A 136 -6.77 13.40 -0.81
CA GLN A 136 -7.82 13.93 -1.69
C GLN A 136 -7.85 13.06 -2.96
N PRO A 137 -9.02 12.67 -3.48
CA PRO A 137 -9.12 11.85 -4.68
C PRO A 137 -8.37 12.46 -5.89
N GLU A 138 -8.28 13.77 -5.89
CA GLU A 138 -7.62 14.56 -6.94
C GLU A 138 -6.15 14.91 -6.64
N ALA A 139 -5.63 14.60 -5.45
CA ALA A 139 -4.26 14.90 -5.09
C ALA A 139 -3.30 13.84 -5.67
N THR A 140 -2.12 14.30 -6.12
CA THR A 140 -1.02 13.44 -6.57
C THR A 140 -0.12 13.06 -5.40
N ASP A 141 -0.69 12.97 -4.19
CA ASP A 141 0.07 12.81 -2.98
C ASP A 141 0.59 11.38 -2.83
N PHE A 142 1.90 11.24 -2.94
CA PHE A 142 2.55 10.02 -2.51
C PHE A 142 2.63 10.01 -0.99
N ARG A 143 2.15 8.92 -0.35
CA ARG A 143 2.20 8.75 1.10
C ARG A 143 2.54 7.32 1.47
N VAL A 144 3.20 7.16 2.59
CA VAL A 144 3.50 5.86 3.20
C VAL A 144 2.95 5.85 4.62
N PHE A 145 2.21 4.80 4.95
CA PHE A 145 1.62 4.58 6.26
C PHE A 145 2.10 3.25 6.83
N VAL A 146 2.34 3.18 8.12
CA VAL A 146 2.58 1.92 8.84
C VAL A 146 1.50 1.75 9.90
N PHE A 147 0.73 0.68 9.75
CA PHE A 147 -0.27 0.25 10.72
C PHE A 147 0.24 -0.94 11.53
N GLY A 148 0.00 -0.93 12.83
CA GLY A 148 0.18 -2.05 13.72
C GLY A 148 -0.82 -3.17 13.46
N LYS A 149 -0.69 -4.29 14.16
CA LYS A 149 -1.55 -5.47 14.01
C LYS A 149 -3.02 -5.22 14.34
N ASP A 150 -3.28 -4.27 15.20
CA ASP A 150 -4.60 -3.82 15.65
C ASP A 150 -5.18 -2.67 14.81
N GLY A 151 -4.43 -2.19 13.82
CA GLY A 151 -4.81 -1.06 12.98
C GLY A 151 -4.37 0.30 13.53
N GLU A 152 -3.56 0.34 14.59
CA GLU A 152 -2.98 1.60 15.06
C GLU A 152 -2.07 2.20 13.99
N LEU A 153 -2.34 3.45 13.58
CA LEU A 153 -1.42 4.18 12.71
C LEU A 153 -0.18 4.58 13.51
N ARG A 154 0.91 3.86 13.28
CA ARG A 154 2.19 4.09 14.00
C ARG A 154 2.99 5.24 13.44
N LYS A 155 2.99 5.41 12.10
CA LYS A 155 3.74 6.45 11.41
C LYS A 155 3.19 6.70 10.02
N GLN A 156 3.42 7.92 9.52
CA GLN A 156 3.16 8.29 8.12
C GLN A 156 4.26 9.21 7.59
N TRP A 157 4.50 9.17 6.28
CA TRP A 157 5.45 10.03 5.57
C TRP A 157 4.85 10.45 4.23
N ASP A 158 5.20 11.66 3.80
CA ASP A 158 4.79 12.22 2.50
C ASP A 158 5.82 11.92 1.40
N ASN A 159 6.85 11.13 1.72
CA ASN A 159 7.88 10.68 0.80
C ASN A 159 8.39 9.30 1.19
N VAL A 160 9.34 8.75 0.41
CA VAL A 160 9.96 7.45 0.71
C VAL A 160 10.76 7.55 2.02
N PRO A 161 10.40 6.82 3.09
CA PRO A 161 11.11 6.87 4.37
C PRO A 161 12.54 6.33 4.25
N ALA A 162 13.44 6.75 5.14
CA ALA A 162 14.74 6.12 5.28
C ALA A 162 14.59 4.65 5.73
N ALA A 163 15.53 3.79 5.34
CA ALA A 163 15.46 2.36 5.69
C ALA A 163 15.46 2.13 7.22
N ASP A 164 16.28 2.89 7.94
CA ASP A 164 16.36 2.80 9.40
C ASP A 164 15.08 3.27 10.08
N ASP A 165 14.43 4.32 9.57
CA ASP A 165 13.15 4.81 10.07
C ASP A 165 12.05 3.78 9.89
N LEU A 166 12.00 3.16 8.70
CA LEU A 166 11.02 2.12 8.39
C LEU A 166 11.27 0.88 9.27
N ALA A 167 12.52 0.46 9.42
CA ALA A 167 12.88 -0.69 10.24
C ALA A 167 12.56 -0.47 11.74
N ALA A 168 12.74 0.75 12.24
CA ALA A 168 12.44 1.08 13.65
C ALA A 168 10.93 0.96 13.98
N ILE A 169 10.06 1.28 13.01
CA ILE A 169 8.60 1.26 13.20
C ILE A 169 8.00 -0.14 12.98
N LEU A 170 8.65 -0.98 12.18
CA LEU A 170 8.16 -2.32 11.86
C LEU A 170 8.52 -3.38 12.90
N LYS A 171 9.36 -3.03 13.88
CA LYS A 171 9.64 -3.88 15.05
C LYS A 171 8.44 -3.91 16.01
#